data_1e656f39f750661acdb0eb60315af0a3
#
_entry.id   1e656f39f750661acdb0eb60315af0a3
#
_cell.length_a   1.000
_cell.length_b   1.000
_cell.length_c   1.000
_cell.angle_alpha   90.00
_cell.angle_beta   90.00
_cell.angle_gamma   90.00
#
_symmetry.space_group_name_H-M   'P 1'
#
loop_
_entity.id
_entity.type
_entity.pdbx_description
1 polymer ?
#
loop_
_entity_poly.entity_id
_entity_poly.type
_entity_poly.pdbx_seq_one_letter_code
_entity_poly.pdbx_strand_id
1 'polypeptide(L)'
;MNFWGGMIGNKLVLYPLTIGFIYTAYCQYKKQNVLVHFDIFKKFVLLYIMINMVSLLVGLYIYPYYNLVLNGPISQIEKLPRALEIFESYGIILDHKFVLGVWMIVRQIKGVFLEMFWCFGGAYMIFCWYYNNWQKAVLIMIKGVLAGLIIIFSYSLIEVFYLAGNVTAKNILEIITPYFHPIKTYMGWHPPLLWKGQVRSIFSEPSNIGNYISISIPVLWCCYLRKFSLKFLLNSFLVMFLVFLTQARTAYAMLFGMTGLLFLLLLVIKHKDLLKQVSIICITGVIAFGTATQFIGIMNKVPNITATNVIENNFTSLTSSNQRSNGARYALLKSNLRIAADHPVLGVGQGLLSAYIVDYYTEDEKKNIEVNMWIKQQKEKGVFSSGNSIGSAMNEYVTRLAQTGIVGLSVFLFPFIWVMKELFSLYKQCENNKQIDILLILFSLISSLVAGCNGSVTVIYGTWILLGIAFAAVYSEKDKLNKCE
;
A
#
# COMPACT_ATOMS: atom_id res chain seq x y z
N MET A 1 -7.85 12.61 -13.66
CA MET A 1 -6.88 12.73 -14.77
C MET A 1 -7.06 11.59 -15.73
N ASN A 2 -7.66 11.85 -16.89
CA ASN A 2 -7.65 10.93 -18.02
C ASN A 2 -6.47 11.28 -18.95
N PHE A 3 -5.28 11.33 -18.40
CA PHE A 3 -4.06 11.46 -19.19
C PHE A 3 -3.71 10.06 -19.70
N TRP A 4 -3.87 9.84 -21.03
CA TRP A 4 -3.37 8.68 -21.75
C TRP A 4 -3.89 7.31 -21.29
N GLY A 5 -5.07 6.93 -21.76
CA GLY A 5 -5.45 5.52 -21.93
C GLY A 5 -5.52 4.63 -20.67
N GLY A 6 -6.68 4.57 -20.02
CA GLY A 6 -7.04 3.44 -19.18
C GLY A 6 -6.26 3.33 -17.86
N MET A 7 -5.66 2.18 -17.63
CA MET A 7 -5.10 1.79 -16.33
C MET A 7 -3.85 2.58 -15.92
N ILE A 8 -3.04 3.06 -16.87
CA ILE A 8 -1.83 3.85 -16.61
C ILE A 8 -2.21 5.29 -16.25
N GLY A 9 -3.24 5.85 -16.88
CA GLY A 9 -3.65 7.24 -16.69
C GLY A 9 -4.04 7.63 -15.27
N ASN A 10 -4.46 6.68 -14.45
CA ASN A 10 -4.90 6.93 -13.08
C ASN A 10 -3.80 6.71 -12.01
N LYS A 11 -2.60 6.26 -12.40
CA LYS A 11 -1.52 5.93 -11.47
C LYS A 11 -0.20 6.56 -11.93
N LEU A 12 0.06 7.79 -11.51
CA LEU A 12 1.24 8.56 -11.92
C LEU A 12 2.58 7.83 -11.73
N VAL A 13 2.68 6.97 -10.71
CA VAL A 13 3.88 6.18 -10.43
C VAL A 13 4.23 5.17 -11.53
N LEU A 14 3.26 4.75 -12.34
CA LEU A 14 3.51 3.82 -13.42
C LEU A 14 4.28 4.46 -14.59
N TYR A 15 4.19 5.78 -14.79
CA TYR A 15 4.95 6.46 -15.85
C TYR A 15 6.47 6.33 -15.66
N PRO A 16 7.07 6.71 -14.52
CA PRO A 16 8.51 6.54 -14.31
C PRO A 16 8.93 5.06 -14.34
N LEU A 17 8.09 4.14 -13.83
CA LEU A 17 8.37 2.70 -13.92
C LEU A 17 8.38 2.23 -15.38
N THR A 18 7.39 2.64 -16.19
CA THR A 18 7.34 2.29 -17.63
C THR A 18 8.58 2.82 -18.37
N ILE A 19 8.95 4.08 -18.14
CA ILE A 19 10.15 4.68 -18.71
C ILE A 19 11.38 3.86 -18.30
N GLY A 20 11.44 3.46 -17.03
CA GLY A 20 12.51 2.61 -16.50
C GLY A 20 12.61 1.25 -17.21
N PHE A 21 11.50 0.58 -17.44
CA PHE A 21 11.46 -0.69 -18.19
C PHE A 21 11.90 -0.50 -19.64
N ILE A 22 11.40 0.54 -20.32
CA ILE A 22 11.79 0.86 -21.70
C ILE A 22 13.30 1.15 -21.77
N TYR A 23 13.82 1.94 -20.84
CA TYR A 23 15.24 2.24 -20.76
C TYR A 23 16.08 0.97 -20.52
N THR A 24 15.66 0.11 -19.60
CA THR A 24 16.34 -1.17 -19.33
C THR A 24 16.36 -2.06 -20.58
N ALA A 25 15.24 -2.17 -21.29
CA ALA A 25 15.15 -2.91 -22.54
C ALA A 25 16.06 -2.30 -23.63
N TYR A 26 16.10 -0.98 -23.74
CA TYR A 26 17.00 -0.28 -24.68
C TYR A 26 18.48 -0.54 -24.36
N CYS A 27 18.91 -0.45 -23.10
CA CYS A 27 20.26 -0.76 -22.68
C CYS A 27 20.62 -2.23 -22.98
N GLN A 28 19.70 -3.16 -22.74
CA GLN A 28 19.91 -4.56 -23.07
C GLN A 28 20.04 -4.80 -24.57
N TYR A 29 19.22 -4.13 -25.38
CA TYR A 29 19.33 -4.15 -26.84
C TYR A 29 20.71 -3.64 -27.31
N LYS A 30 21.24 -2.60 -26.65
CA LYS A 30 22.59 -2.07 -26.89
C LYS A 30 23.72 -2.94 -26.32
N LYS A 31 23.41 -4.15 -25.82
CA LYS A 31 24.37 -5.10 -25.23
C LYS A 31 25.14 -4.55 -24.01
N GLN A 32 24.53 -3.65 -23.25
CA GLN A 32 25.16 -3.06 -22.07
C GLN A 32 25.05 -3.94 -20.81
N ASN A 33 24.57 -5.18 -20.93
CA ASN A 33 24.47 -6.18 -19.86
C ASN A 33 23.97 -5.62 -18.51
N VAL A 34 22.88 -4.86 -18.55
CA VAL A 34 22.28 -4.24 -17.35
C VAL A 34 21.59 -5.27 -16.45
N LEU A 35 21.12 -6.38 -17.04
CA LEU A 35 20.42 -7.41 -16.29
C LEU A 35 21.41 -8.29 -15.53
N VAL A 36 21.21 -8.37 -14.21
CA VAL A 36 22.02 -9.20 -13.31
C VAL A 36 21.29 -10.53 -13.09
N HIS A 37 22.02 -11.63 -13.20
CA HIS A 37 21.45 -12.95 -12.96
C HIS A 37 21.11 -13.14 -11.48
N PHE A 38 19.86 -13.55 -11.21
CA PHE A 38 19.33 -13.66 -9.85
C PHE A 38 18.45 -14.92 -9.71
N ASP A 39 19.09 -16.07 -9.54
CA ASP A 39 18.41 -17.38 -9.53
C ASP A 39 17.35 -17.53 -8.46
N ILE A 40 17.63 -17.08 -7.24
CA ILE A 40 16.67 -17.18 -6.14
C ILE A 40 15.40 -16.39 -6.49
N PHE A 41 15.54 -15.20 -7.02
CA PHE A 41 14.41 -14.37 -7.42
C PHE A 41 13.62 -15.00 -8.57
N LYS A 42 14.29 -15.54 -9.58
CA LYS A 42 13.65 -16.26 -10.69
C LYS A 42 12.84 -17.46 -10.20
N LYS A 43 13.43 -18.28 -9.33
CA LYS A 43 12.74 -19.44 -8.73
C LYS A 43 11.53 -19.02 -7.91
N PHE A 44 11.68 -17.94 -7.13
CA PHE A 44 10.59 -17.36 -6.35
C PHE A 44 9.44 -16.89 -7.27
N VAL A 45 9.73 -16.15 -8.34
CA VAL A 45 8.73 -15.65 -9.29
C VAL A 45 7.96 -16.80 -9.92
N LEU A 46 8.66 -17.86 -10.36
CA LEU A 46 8.03 -19.04 -10.94
C LEU A 46 7.12 -19.75 -9.92
N LEU A 47 7.61 -19.93 -8.70
CA LEU A 47 6.83 -20.56 -7.62
C LEU A 47 5.59 -19.74 -7.28
N TYR A 48 5.72 -18.41 -7.21
CA TYR A 48 4.61 -17.51 -6.94
C TYR A 48 3.53 -17.60 -8.02
N ILE A 49 3.91 -17.57 -9.30
CA ILE A 49 2.97 -17.73 -10.42
C ILE A 49 2.30 -19.11 -10.32
N MET A 50 3.06 -20.16 -10.14
CA MET A 50 2.55 -21.54 -10.07
C MET A 50 1.50 -21.69 -8.96
N ILE A 51 1.78 -21.18 -7.75
CA ILE A 51 0.86 -21.30 -6.62
C ILE A 51 -0.41 -20.48 -6.85
N ASN A 52 -0.30 -19.27 -7.40
CA ASN A 52 -1.49 -18.47 -7.72
C ASN A 52 -2.35 -19.16 -8.81
N MET A 53 -1.73 -19.82 -9.79
CA MET A 53 -2.47 -20.57 -10.83
C MET A 53 -3.13 -21.83 -10.24
N VAL A 54 -2.41 -22.60 -9.43
CA VAL A 54 -2.99 -23.78 -8.77
C VAL A 54 -4.15 -23.38 -7.86
N SER A 55 -3.98 -22.35 -7.03
CA SER A 55 -5.04 -21.82 -6.19
C SER A 55 -6.26 -21.37 -7.01
N LEU A 56 -6.04 -20.66 -8.12
CA LEU A 56 -7.12 -20.22 -9.01
C LEU A 56 -7.86 -21.41 -9.63
N LEU A 57 -7.15 -22.41 -10.17
CA LEU A 57 -7.77 -23.56 -10.82
C LEU A 57 -8.56 -24.42 -9.82
N VAL A 58 -8.00 -24.67 -8.65
CA VAL A 58 -8.71 -25.38 -7.56
C VAL A 58 -9.93 -24.57 -7.11
N GLY A 59 -9.76 -23.25 -6.91
CA GLY A 59 -10.85 -22.36 -6.54
C GLY A 59 -11.99 -22.36 -7.58
N LEU A 60 -11.68 -22.34 -8.86
CA LEU A 60 -12.69 -22.39 -9.94
C LEU A 60 -13.39 -23.76 -10.00
N TYR A 61 -12.66 -24.86 -9.74
CA TYR A 61 -13.24 -26.19 -9.73
C TYR A 61 -14.33 -26.32 -8.65
N ILE A 62 -14.11 -25.78 -7.47
CA ILE A 62 -15.05 -25.82 -6.33
C ILE A 62 -15.95 -24.57 -6.24
N TYR A 63 -15.92 -23.65 -7.23
CA TYR A 63 -16.59 -22.34 -7.13
C TYR A 63 -18.12 -22.47 -7.11
N PRO A 64 -18.80 -22.12 -6.01
CA PRO A 64 -20.25 -22.32 -5.90
C PRO A 64 -21.08 -21.19 -6.53
N TYR A 65 -20.44 -20.07 -6.91
CA TYR A 65 -21.13 -18.84 -7.29
C TYR A 65 -21.26 -18.61 -8.79
N TYR A 66 -21.08 -19.63 -9.65
CA TYR A 66 -21.24 -19.49 -11.11
C TYR A 66 -22.59 -18.90 -11.47
N ASN A 67 -23.68 -19.45 -10.89
CA ASN A 67 -25.03 -18.97 -11.16
C ASN A 67 -25.26 -17.53 -10.67
N LEU A 68 -24.69 -17.15 -9.53
CA LEU A 68 -24.76 -15.78 -9.01
C LEU A 68 -24.10 -14.79 -9.97
N VAL A 69 -23.01 -15.18 -10.63
CA VAL A 69 -22.29 -14.33 -11.59
C VAL A 69 -23.04 -14.29 -12.93
N LEU A 70 -23.54 -15.44 -13.45
CA LEU A 70 -24.26 -15.53 -14.71
C LEU A 70 -25.59 -14.76 -14.68
N ASN A 71 -26.34 -14.86 -13.56
CA ASN A 71 -27.61 -14.19 -13.36
C ASN A 71 -27.47 -12.77 -12.79
N GLY A 72 -26.24 -12.31 -12.59
CA GLY A 72 -25.96 -10.97 -12.10
C GLY A 72 -26.08 -9.89 -13.19
N PRO A 73 -25.87 -8.62 -12.82
CA PRO A 73 -25.93 -7.52 -13.76
C PRO A 73 -24.98 -7.71 -14.96
N ILE A 74 -25.46 -7.44 -16.15
CA ILE A 74 -24.69 -7.56 -17.42
C ILE A 74 -23.39 -6.75 -17.37
N SER A 75 -23.39 -5.61 -16.66
CA SER A 75 -22.22 -4.74 -16.51
C SER A 75 -20.98 -5.41 -15.91
N GLN A 76 -21.13 -6.51 -15.18
CA GLN A 76 -19.98 -7.24 -14.63
C GLN A 76 -19.29 -8.17 -15.65
N ILE A 77 -20.01 -8.59 -16.68
CA ILE A 77 -19.58 -9.56 -17.69
C ILE A 77 -19.91 -9.09 -19.12
N GLU A 78 -19.82 -7.78 -19.38
CA GLU A 78 -20.22 -7.15 -20.65
C GLU A 78 -19.70 -7.89 -21.90
N LYS A 79 -18.53 -8.51 -21.81
CA LYS A 79 -17.90 -9.21 -22.95
C LYS A 79 -18.37 -10.65 -23.12
N LEU A 80 -19.04 -11.23 -22.12
CA LEU A 80 -19.44 -12.63 -22.15
C LEU A 80 -20.55 -12.89 -23.18
N PRO A 81 -21.66 -12.13 -23.20
CA PRO A 81 -22.70 -12.31 -24.24
C PRO A 81 -22.13 -12.19 -25.66
N ARG A 82 -21.29 -11.17 -25.88
CA ARG A 82 -20.68 -10.96 -27.20
C ARG A 82 -19.74 -12.10 -27.61
N ALA A 83 -19.02 -12.70 -26.67
CA ALA A 83 -18.17 -13.86 -26.95
C ALA A 83 -19.03 -15.07 -27.32
N LEU A 84 -20.13 -15.32 -26.62
CA LEU A 84 -21.08 -16.40 -26.93
C LEU A 84 -21.71 -16.22 -28.33
N GLU A 85 -22.18 -15.03 -28.67
CA GLU A 85 -22.71 -14.70 -29.98
C GLU A 85 -21.70 -14.95 -31.10
N ILE A 86 -20.43 -14.62 -30.91
CA ILE A 86 -19.38 -14.89 -31.89
C ILE A 86 -19.18 -16.39 -32.09
N PHE A 87 -19.11 -17.20 -31.05
CA PHE A 87 -18.95 -18.64 -31.17
C PHE A 87 -20.20 -19.29 -31.83
N GLU A 88 -21.41 -18.84 -31.46
CA GLU A 88 -22.64 -19.30 -32.00
C GLU A 88 -22.74 -18.98 -33.50
N SER A 89 -22.27 -17.83 -33.96
CA SER A 89 -22.20 -17.47 -35.37
C SER A 89 -21.33 -18.41 -36.23
N TYR A 90 -20.39 -19.11 -35.59
CA TYR A 90 -19.58 -20.17 -36.21
C TYR A 90 -20.15 -21.58 -35.98
N GLY A 91 -21.39 -21.70 -35.48
CA GLY A 91 -22.06 -22.98 -35.21
C GLY A 91 -21.52 -23.71 -33.95
N ILE A 92 -20.78 -23.02 -33.10
CA ILE A 92 -20.21 -23.61 -31.88
C ILE A 92 -21.06 -23.17 -30.68
N ILE A 93 -21.82 -24.10 -30.13
CA ILE A 93 -22.64 -23.87 -28.95
C ILE A 93 -21.75 -24.19 -27.72
N LEU A 94 -21.38 -23.16 -26.96
CA LEU A 94 -20.58 -23.31 -25.75
C LEU A 94 -21.46 -23.22 -24.50
N ASP A 95 -21.11 -24.03 -23.48
CA ASP A 95 -21.71 -23.90 -22.16
C ASP A 95 -21.36 -22.55 -21.52
N HIS A 96 -22.34 -21.85 -21.00
CA HIS A 96 -22.18 -20.53 -20.38
C HIS A 96 -21.24 -20.57 -19.16
N LYS A 97 -21.27 -21.65 -18.36
CA LYS A 97 -20.36 -21.81 -17.21
C LYS A 97 -18.93 -22.01 -17.67
N PHE A 98 -18.72 -22.77 -18.74
CA PHE A 98 -17.38 -22.98 -19.32
C PHE A 98 -16.78 -21.64 -19.79
N VAL A 99 -17.53 -20.87 -20.59
CA VAL A 99 -17.06 -19.57 -21.10
C VAL A 99 -16.81 -18.57 -19.95
N LEU A 100 -17.68 -18.56 -18.92
CA LEU A 100 -17.46 -17.78 -17.72
C LEU A 100 -16.17 -18.21 -17.00
N GLY A 101 -15.93 -19.50 -16.82
CA GLY A 101 -14.71 -20.03 -16.22
C GLY A 101 -13.45 -19.57 -16.95
N VAL A 102 -13.44 -19.68 -18.29
CA VAL A 102 -12.34 -19.18 -19.14
C VAL A 102 -12.13 -17.67 -18.94
N TRP A 103 -13.21 -16.89 -18.95
CA TRP A 103 -13.14 -15.44 -18.71
C TRP A 103 -12.56 -15.11 -17.32
N MET A 104 -12.97 -15.86 -16.30
CA MET A 104 -12.44 -15.70 -14.94
C MET A 104 -10.94 -16.03 -14.88
N ILE A 105 -10.50 -17.10 -15.55
CA ILE A 105 -9.07 -17.45 -15.68
C ILE A 105 -8.29 -16.30 -16.31
N VAL A 106 -8.70 -15.85 -17.50
CA VAL A 106 -8.01 -14.77 -18.24
C VAL A 106 -7.93 -13.48 -17.42
N ARG A 107 -9.04 -13.13 -16.74
CA ARG A 107 -9.08 -11.94 -15.88
C ARG A 107 -8.07 -12.01 -14.74
N GLN A 108 -7.98 -13.17 -14.07
CA GLN A 108 -7.09 -13.33 -12.92
C GLN A 108 -5.62 -13.47 -13.35
N ILE A 109 -5.35 -14.18 -14.44
CA ILE A 109 -3.99 -14.22 -15.05
C ILE A 109 -3.51 -12.80 -15.33
N LYS A 110 -4.35 -11.95 -15.94
CA LYS A 110 -4.02 -10.55 -16.18
C LYS A 110 -3.68 -9.83 -14.87
N GLY A 111 -4.44 -10.06 -13.79
CA GLY A 111 -4.19 -9.46 -12.47
C GLY A 111 -2.83 -9.88 -11.89
N VAL A 112 -2.54 -11.16 -11.88
CA VAL A 112 -1.26 -11.72 -11.42
C VAL A 112 -0.10 -11.22 -12.27
N PHE A 113 -0.24 -11.21 -13.61
CA PHE A 113 0.79 -10.70 -14.50
C PHE A 113 1.11 -9.22 -14.24
N LEU A 114 0.11 -8.39 -14.03
CA LEU A 114 0.31 -6.97 -13.75
C LEU A 114 0.96 -6.75 -12.38
N GLU A 115 0.59 -7.52 -11.37
CA GLU A 115 1.26 -7.50 -10.07
C GLU A 115 2.72 -7.90 -10.21
N MET A 116 2.99 -9.02 -10.89
CA MET A 116 4.35 -9.49 -11.14
C MET A 116 5.18 -8.45 -11.90
N PHE A 117 4.62 -7.85 -12.94
CA PHE A 117 5.34 -6.88 -13.76
C PHE A 117 5.66 -5.60 -12.98
N TRP A 118 4.65 -4.98 -12.37
CA TRP A 118 4.84 -3.69 -11.71
C TRP A 118 5.55 -3.79 -10.35
N CYS A 119 5.26 -4.83 -9.58
CA CYS A 119 5.81 -5.00 -8.25
C CYS A 119 7.16 -5.71 -8.29
N PHE A 120 7.17 -6.99 -8.64
CA PHE A 120 8.40 -7.79 -8.64
C PHE A 120 9.35 -7.40 -9.78
N GLY A 121 8.82 -7.15 -10.98
CA GLY A 121 9.62 -6.64 -12.10
C GLY A 121 10.23 -5.27 -11.78
N GLY A 122 9.47 -4.37 -11.14
CA GLY A 122 9.98 -3.10 -10.64
C GLY A 122 11.10 -3.27 -9.63
N ALA A 123 10.95 -4.17 -8.66
CA ALA A 123 11.99 -4.50 -7.70
C ALA A 123 13.25 -5.05 -8.38
N TYR A 124 13.08 -5.97 -9.33
CA TYR A 124 14.20 -6.54 -10.11
C TYR A 124 14.93 -5.49 -10.95
N MET A 125 14.20 -4.58 -11.60
CA MET A 125 14.79 -3.48 -12.35
C MET A 125 15.66 -2.59 -11.46
N ILE A 126 15.14 -2.20 -10.28
CA ILE A 126 15.90 -1.39 -9.31
C ILE A 126 17.12 -2.16 -8.80
N PHE A 127 16.99 -3.45 -8.51
CA PHE A 127 18.10 -4.33 -8.15
C PHE A 127 19.19 -4.28 -9.22
N CYS A 128 18.87 -4.48 -10.49
CA CYS A 128 19.84 -4.48 -11.59
C CYS A 128 20.56 -3.13 -11.73
N TRP A 129 19.84 -2.03 -11.65
CA TRP A 129 20.42 -0.69 -11.82
C TRP A 129 21.37 -0.30 -10.70
N TYR A 130 21.14 -0.78 -9.48
CA TYR A 130 21.89 -0.39 -8.29
C TYR A 130 22.71 -1.51 -7.67
N TYR A 131 22.84 -2.64 -8.36
CA TYR A 131 23.63 -3.79 -7.94
C TYR A 131 25.05 -3.40 -7.48
N ASN A 132 25.76 -2.59 -8.27
CA ASN A 132 27.14 -2.17 -7.96
C ASN A 132 27.23 -0.97 -7.02
N ASN A 133 26.12 -0.22 -6.81
CA ASN A 133 26.13 1.03 -6.03
C ASN A 133 24.77 1.28 -5.35
N TRP A 134 24.38 0.39 -4.45
CA TRP A 134 23.12 0.49 -3.70
C TRP A 134 23.01 1.75 -2.84
N GLN A 135 24.15 2.29 -2.34
CA GLN A 135 24.17 3.53 -1.57
C GLN A 135 23.70 4.73 -2.39
N LYS A 136 23.96 4.74 -3.70
CA LYS A 136 23.41 5.75 -4.60
C LYS A 136 21.88 5.66 -4.66
N ALA A 137 21.33 4.45 -4.66
CA ALA A 137 19.87 4.27 -4.62
C ALA A 137 19.26 4.82 -3.32
N VAL A 138 19.89 4.56 -2.19
CA VAL A 138 19.49 5.13 -0.88
C VAL A 138 19.51 6.66 -0.94
N LEU A 139 20.56 7.25 -1.47
CA LEU A 139 20.67 8.72 -1.61
C LEU A 139 19.58 9.31 -2.50
N ILE A 140 19.25 8.65 -3.61
CA ILE A 140 18.17 9.06 -4.52
C ILE A 140 16.81 8.94 -3.81
N MET A 141 16.59 7.87 -3.07
CA MET A 141 15.39 7.68 -2.27
C MET A 141 15.21 8.79 -1.22
N ILE A 142 16.28 9.16 -0.51
CA ILE A 142 16.26 10.29 0.45
C ILE A 142 15.86 11.59 -0.25
N LYS A 143 16.45 11.88 -1.41
CA LYS A 143 16.11 13.07 -2.21
C LYS A 143 14.64 13.03 -2.67
N GLY A 144 14.17 11.87 -3.11
CA GLY A 144 12.77 11.67 -3.52
C GLY A 144 11.77 11.89 -2.37
N VAL A 145 12.08 11.40 -1.17
CA VAL A 145 11.26 11.64 0.04
C VAL A 145 11.21 13.14 0.37
N LEU A 146 12.34 13.84 0.34
CA LEU A 146 12.38 15.28 0.62
C LEU A 146 11.62 16.09 -0.44
N ALA A 147 11.75 15.76 -1.71
CA ALA A 147 11.00 16.41 -2.78
C ALA A 147 9.49 16.16 -2.66
N GLY A 148 9.09 14.91 -2.37
CA GLY A 148 7.70 14.56 -2.11
C GLY A 148 7.12 15.32 -0.91
N LEU A 149 7.90 15.48 0.15
CA LEU A 149 7.49 16.23 1.33
C LEU A 149 7.21 17.71 1.01
N ILE A 150 8.03 18.34 0.16
CA ILE A 150 7.79 19.73 -0.26
C ILE A 150 6.43 19.85 -0.96
N ILE A 151 6.11 18.95 -1.88
CA ILE A 151 4.83 18.95 -2.61
C ILE A 151 3.66 18.75 -1.65
N ILE A 152 3.76 17.72 -0.79
CA ILE A 152 2.72 17.38 0.19
C ILE A 152 2.48 18.55 1.14
N PHE A 153 3.55 19.13 1.68
CA PHE A 153 3.45 20.24 2.63
C PHE A 153 2.89 21.50 1.99
N SER A 154 3.34 21.87 0.77
CA SER A 154 2.84 23.04 0.05
C SER A 154 1.34 22.94 -0.22
N TYR A 155 0.87 21.77 -0.67
CA TYR A 155 -0.57 21.55 -0.88
C TYR A 155 -1.34 21.60 0.44
N SER A 156 -0.84 20.93 1.48
CA SER A 156 -1.48 20.92 2.80
C SER A 156 -1.57 22.29 3.44
N LEU A 157 -0.58 23.15 3.22
CA LEU A 157 -0.60 24.53 3.72
C LEU A 157 -1.76 25.32 3.12
N ILE A 158 -1.99 25.20 1.81
CA ILE A 158 -3.14 25.85 1.15
C ILE A 158 -4.45 25.28 1.72
N GLU A 159 -4.51 23.99 1.96
CA GLU A 159 -5.69 23.31 2.54
C GLU A 159 -5.98 23.78 3.97
N VAL A 160 -4.96 24.00 4.79
CA VAL A 160 -5.09 24.56 6.16
C VAL A 160 -5.68 25.98 6.11
N PHE A 161 -5.19 26.86 5.23
CA PHE A 161 -5.75 28.19 5.06
C PHE A 161 -7.20 28.16 4.58
N TYR A 162 -7.53 27.27 3.67
CA TYR A 162 -8.91 27.06 3.24
C TYR A 162 -9.83 26.63 4.39
N LEU A 163 -9.38 25.64 5.19
CA LEU A 163 -10.13 25.17 6.35
C LEU A 163 -10.32 26.24 7.41
N ALA A 164 -9.35 27.16 7.55
CA ALA A 164 -9.48 28.35 8.38
C ALA A 164 -10.47 29.40 7.82
N GLY A 165 -11.00 29.21 6.60
CA GLY A 165 -12.00 30.06 5.98
C GLY A 165 -11.45 31.06 4.96
N ASN A 166 -10.20 30.93 4.51
CA ASN A 166 -9.61 31.81 3.51
C ASN A 166 -10.17 31.54 2.11
N VAL A 167 -10.83 32.54 1.51
CA VAL A 167 -11.46 32.42 0.18
C VAL A 167 -10.44 32.29 -0.95
N THR A 168 -9.30 32.98 -0.86
CA THR A 168 -8.25 32.86 -1.87
C THR A 168 -7.67 31.43 -1.91
N ALA A 169 -7.44 30.83 -0.75
CA ALA A 169 -7.00 29.42 -0.66
C ALA A 169 -8.04 28.45 -1.26
N LYS A 170 -9.33 28.72 -1.06
CA LYS A 170 -10.42 27.98 -1.70
C LYS A 170 -10.30 28.03 -3.22
N ASN A 171 -10.20 29.23 -3.80
CA ASN A 171 -10.09 29.42 -5.24
C ASN A 171 -8.86 28.71 -5.84
N ILE A 172 -7.72 28.78 -5.14
CA ILE A 172 -6.51 28.06 -5.55
C ILE A 172 -6.76 26.55 -5.55
N LEU A 173 -7.37 25.98 -4.49
CA LEU A 173 -7.67 24.55 -4.42
C LEU A 173 -8.65 24.11 -5.51
N GLU A 174 -9.66 24.90 -5.85
CA GLU A 174 -10.59 24.60 -6.94
C GLU A 174 -9.87 24.45 -8.29
N ILE A 175 -8.81 25.22 -8.51
CA ILE A 175 -7.99 25.16 -9.73
C ILE A 175 -7.06 23.94 -9.70
N ILE A 176 -6.34 23.70 -8.61
CA ILE A 176 -5.27 22.68 -8.56
C ILE A 176 -5.76 21.29 -8.22
N THR A 177 -6.85 21.14 -7.45
CA THR A 177 -7.33 19.84 -6.98
C THR A 177 -7.65 18.86 -8.11
N PRO A 178 -8.26 19.26 -9.26
CA PRO A 178 -8.53 18.32 -10.37
C PRO A 178 -7.28 17.63 -10.94
N TYR A 179 -6.11 18.22 -10.75
CA TYR A 179 -4.83 17.62 -11.20
C TYR A 179 -4.31 16.55 -10.24
N PHE A 180 -4.69 16.61 -8.97
CA PHE A 180 -4.24 15.65 -7.94
C PHE A 180 -5.31 14.62 -7.58
N HIS A 181 -6.59 14.99 -7.63
CA HIS A 181 -7.70 14.14 -7.19
C HIS A 181 -8.71 13.91 -8.30
N PRO A 182 -9.21 12.68 -8.48
CA PRO A 182 -10.36 12.44 -9.33
C PRO A 182 -11.59 13.13 -8.73
N ILE A 183 -12.34 13.85 -9.54
CA ILE A 183 -13.60 14.47 -9.14
C ILE A 183 -14.68 13.38 -9.17
N LYS A 184 -15.18 12.99 -8.00
CA LYS A 184 -16.27 12.03 -7.83
C LYS A 184 -17.51 12.74 -7.31
N THR A 185 -18.23 13.40 -8.20
CA THR A 185 -19.41 14.20 -7.86
C THR A 185 -20.52 13.41 -7.16
N TYR A 186 -20.70 12.13 -7.53
CA TYR A 186 -21.76 11.27 -6.98
C TYR A 186 -21.54 10.86 -5.52
N MET A 187 -20.33 11.03 -4.97
CA MET A 187 -20.03 10.74 -3.56
C MET A 187 -19.91 12.01 -2.70
N GLY A 188 -20.17 13.18 -3.24
CA GLY A 188 -19.91 14.45 -2.57
C GLY A 188 -18.40 14.70 -2.33
N TRP A 189 -17.54 13.98 -2.99
CA TRP A 189 -16.09 14.12 -2.90
C TRP A 189 -15.62 15.26 -3.81
N HIS A 190 -16.28 16.38 -3.69
CA HIS A 190 -15.90 17.55 -4.45
C HIS A 190 -14.78 18.29 -3.70
N PRO A 191 -13.74 18.78 -4.41
CA PRO A 191 -12.79 19.69 -3.78
C PRO A 191 -13.56 20.83 -3.11
N PRO A 192 -13.05 21.30 -1.99
CA PRO A 192 -11.79 20.92 -1.40
C PRO A 192 -11.85 19.94 -0.24
N LEU A 193 -13.00 19.45 0.21
CA LEU A 193 -13.10 18.67 1.44
C LEU A 193 -13.78 17.32 1.25
N LEU A 194 -13.07 16.24 1.61
CA LEU A 194 -13.66 14.93 1.86
C LEU A 194 -14.32 14.84 3.23
N TRP A 195 -13.61 15.34 4.25
CA TRP A 195 -14.02 15.29 5.64
C TRP A 195 -13.86 16.66 6.27
N LYS A 196 -14.90 17.10 6.98
CA LYS A 196 -14.90 18.40 7.64
C LYS A 196 -13.74 18.50 8.63
N GLY A 197 -12.92 19.54 8.49
CA GLY A 197 -11.85 19.84 9.44
C GLY A 197 -10.63 18.94 9.38
N GLN A 198 -10.49 18.07 8.37
CA GLN A 198 -9.33 17.19 8.19
C GLN A 198 -8.51 17.58 6.97
N VAL A 199 -7.20 17.70 7.14
CA VAL A 199 -6.27 17.89 6.02
C VAL A 199 -6.11 16.56 5.28
N ARG A 200 -6.25 16.59 3.96
CA ARG A 200 -6.09 15.43 3.09
C ARG A 200 -4.80 15.48 2.28
N SER A 201 -4.33 16.67 1.98
CA SER A 201 -3.22 16.90 1.06
C SER A 201 -3.48 16.31 -0.34
N ILE A 202 -2.45 15.85 -1.02
CA ILE A 202 -2.55 15.21 -2.34
C ILE A 202 -3.06 13.76 -2.27
N PHE A 203 -3.37 13.23 -1.10
CA PHE A 203 -3.86 11.86 -0.93
C PHE A 203 -5.36 11.76 -1.24
N SER A 204 -5.80 10.60 -1.73
CA SER A 204 -7.23 10.35 -1.99
C SER A 204 -8.08 10.44 -0.72
N GLU A 205 -7.51 10.03 0.40
CA GLU A 205 -8.10 10.12 1.73
C GLU A 205 -7.05 10.50 2.78
N PRO A 206 -7.44 11.16 3.89
CA PRO A 206 -6.52 11.51 4.98
C PRO A 206 -5.71 10.31 5.52
N SER A 207 -6.33 9.14 5.59
CA SER A 207 -5.71 7.89 6.06
C SER A 207 -4.54 7.41 5.21
N ASN A 208 -4.53 7.73 3.91
CA ASN A 208 -3.49 7.29 2.97
C ASN A 208 -2.12 7.95 3.20
N ILE A 209 -2.05 9.00 4.02
CA ILE A 209 -0.75 9.51 4.49
C ILE A 209 0.02 8.42 5.25
N GLY A 210 -0.68 7.45 5.86
CA GLY A 210 -0.08 6.29 6.53
C GLY A 210 0.87 5.51 5.60
N ASN A 211 0.51 5.34 4.33
CA ASN A 211 1.35 4.66 3.34
C ASN A 211 2.60 5.49 3.01
N TYR A 212 2.48 6.81 2.92
CA TYR A 212 3.62 7.69 2.68
C TYR A 212 4.59 7.71 3.86
N ILE A 213 4.07 7.84 5.08
CA ILE A 213 4.92 7.91 6.28
C ILE A 213 5.62 6.58 6.57
N SER A 214 5.07 5.45 6.12
CA SER A 214 5.71 4.14 6.29
C SER A 214 7.11 4.06 5.65
N ILE A 215 7.40 4.95 4.70
CA ILE A 215 8.70 5.07 4.04
C ILE A 215 9.40 6.36 4.44
N SER A 216 8.70 7.49 4.45
CA SER A 216 9.34 8.79 4.67
C SER A 216 9.85 8.98 6.10
N ILE A 217 9.12 8.52 7.11
CA ILE A 217 9.56 8.62 8.51
C ILE A 217 10.81 7.79 8.79
N PRO A 218 10.90 6.49 8.44
CA PRO A 218 12.13 5.73 8.55
C PRO A 218 13.32 6.41 7.87
N VAL A 219 13.13 6.95 6.66
CA VAL A 219 14.18 7.67 5.93
C VAL A 219 14.66 8.91 6.71
N LEU A 220 13.74 9.76 7.16
CA LEU A 220 14.07 10.99 7.87
C LEU A 220 14.75 10.71 9.21
N TRP A 221 14.22 9.74 9.96
CA TRP A 221 14.77 9.39 11.27
C TRP A 221 16.14 8.74 11.17
N CYS A 222 16.37 7.81 10.26
CA CYS A 222 17.70 7.25 10.04
C CYS A 222 18.69 8.29 9.52
N CYS A 223 18.28 9.23 8.67
CA CYS A 223 19.12 10.34 8.26
C CYS A 223 19.46 11.27 9.44
N TYR A 224 18.53 11.50 10.36
CA TYR A 224 18.78 12.23 11.60
C TYR A 224 19.77 11.47 12.49
N LEU A 225 19.56 10.16 12.71
CA LEU A 225 20.46 9.33 13.52
C LEU A 225 21.89 9.28 12.96
N ARG A 226 22.03 9.39 11.62
CA ARG A 226 23.33 9.37 10.94
C ARG A 226 24.18 10.63 11.20
N LYS A 227 23.55 11.82 11.26
CA LYS A 227 24.26 13.11 11.27
C LYS A 227 23.79 14.08 12.35
N PHE A 228 22.79 13.72 13.14
CA PHE A 228 22.11 14.59 14.13
C PHE A 228 21.73 15.96 13.55
N SER A 229 21.36 16.00 12.28
CA SER A 229 21.11 17.21 11.52
C SER A 229 19.74 17.80 11.83
N LEU A 230 19.70 19.08 12.24
CA LEU A 230 18.47 19.83 12.49
C LEU A 230 17.55 19.83 11.25
N LYS A 231 18.11 19.79 10.03
CA LYS A 231 17.33 19.69 8.78
C LYS A 231 16.42 18.46 8.79
N PHE A 232 16.92 17.28 9.14
CA PHE A 232 16.12 16.05 9.15
C PHE A 232 15.13 16.03 10.31
N LEU A 233 15.51 16.61 11.46
CA LEU A 233 14.62 16.76 12.60
C LEU A 233 13.43 17.70 12.27
N LEU A 234 13.70 18.84 11.59
CA LEU A 234 12.66 19.76 11.15
C LEU A 234 11.71 19.08 10.11
N ASN A 235 12.26 18.34 9.15
CA ASN A 235 11.42 17.60 8.21
C ASN A 235 10.59 16.50 8.91
N SER A 236 11.15 15.86 9.94
CA SER A 236 10.41 14.92 10.79
C SER A 236 9.27 15.60 11.53
N PHE A 237 9.52 16.80 12.11
CA PHE A 237 8.48 17.63 12.72
C PHE A 237 7.35 17.92 11.70
N LEU A 238 7.68 18.38 10.50
CA LEU A 238 6.69 18.72 9.48
C LEU A 238 5.84 17.52 9.08
N VAL A 239 6.44 16.33 8.92
CA VAL A 239 5.68 15.11 8.60
C VAL A 239 4.77 14.73 9.76
N MET A 240 5.27 14.73 11.00
CA MET A 240 4.46 14.41 12.17
C MET A 240 3.33 15.42 12.37
N PHE A 241 3.61 16.71 12.19
CA PHE A 241 2.61 17.78 12.22
C PHE A 241 1.49 17.53 11.19
N LEU A 242 1.84 17.21 9.95
CA LEU A 242 0.85 16.89 8.92
C LEU A 242 0.02 15.65 9.28
N VAL A 243 0.66 14.60 9.81
CA VAL A 243 -0.05 13.39 10.30
C VAL A 243 -1.12 13.78 11.30
N PHE A 244 -0.78 14.64 12.28
CA PHE A 244 -1.75 15.08 13.29
C PHE A 244 -2.86 15.96 12.71
N LEU A 245 -2.58 16.81 11.72
CA LEU A 245 -3.61 17.60 11.03
C LEU A 245 -4.60 16.76 10.22
N THR A 246 -4.20 15.57 9.77
CA THR A 246 -5.14 14.67 9.06
C THR A 246 -6.22 14.10 9.96
N GLN A 247 -5.99 14.07 11.28
CA GLN A 247 -6.87 13.41 12.26
C GLN A 247 -7.23 11.97 11.85
N ALA A 248 -6.36 11.33 11.06
CA ALA A 248 -6.55 9.96 10.59
C ALA A 248 -5.99 8.97 11.61
N ARG A 249 -6.85 8.20 12.23
CA ARG A 249 -6.51 7.21 13.28
C ARG A 249 -5.44 6.21 12.83
N THR A 250 -5.55 5.73 11.60
CA THR A 250 -4.58 4.78 11.03
C THR A 250 -3.20 5.40 10.83
N ALA A 251 -3.14 6.70 10.47
CA ALA A 251 -1.88 7.42 10.36
C ALA A 251 -1.22 7.61 11.75
N TYR A 252 -2.01 7.90 12.79
CA TYR A 252 -1.53 7.96 14.16
C TYR A 252 -0.99 6.61 14.63
N ALA A 253 -1.75 5.53 14.41
CA ALA A 253 -1.33 4.17 14.76
C ALA A 253 -0.01 3.79 14.05
N MET A 254 0.13 4.15 12.78
CA MET A 254 1.37 3.95 12.03
C MET A 254 2.53 4.75 12.62
N LEU A 255 2.35 6.03 12.95
CA LEU A 255 3.38 6.86 13.53
C LEU A 255 3.89 6.30 14.86
N PHE A 256 2.98 5.95 15.79
CA PHE A 256 3.33 5.35 17.08
C PHE A 256 3.94 3.96 16.92
N GLY A 257 3.38 3.14 16.02
CA GLY A 257 3.94 1.82 15.71
C GLY A 257 5.37 1.89 15.18
N MET A 258 5.66 2.85 14.30
CA MET A 258 7.02 3.07 13.80
C MET A 258 7.98 3.58 14.89
N THR A 259 7.51 4.43 15.81
CA THR A 259 8.32 4.86 16.95
C THR A 259 8.70 3.67 17.82
N GLY A 260 7.73 2.83 18.17
CA GLY A 260 7.98 1.59 18.91
C GLY A 260 8.89 0.62 18.16
N LEU A 261 8.69 0.47 16.85
CA LEU A 261 9.51 -0.39 15.99
C LEU A 261 10.97 0.08 15.94
N LEU A 262 11.21 1.40 15.78
CA LEU A 262 12.57 1.93 15.81
C LEU A 262 13.25 1.65 17.14
N PHE A 263 12.55 1.89 18.26
CA PHE A 263 13.05 1.59 19.60
C PHE A 263 13.41 0.11 19.74
N LEU A 264 12.52 -0.80 19.33
CA LEU A 264 12.75 -2.24 19.37
C LEU A 264 13.91 -2.67 18.47
N LEU A 265 14.02 -2.13 17.26
CA LEU A 265 15.14 -2.41 16.36
C LEU A 265 16.46 -2.00 17.00
N LEU A 266 16.57 -0.81 17.58
CA LEU A 266 17.79 -0.35 18.23
C LEU A 266 18.18 -1.20 19.45
N LEU A 267 17.20 -1.73 20.19
CA LEU A 267 17.44 -2.68 21.27
C LEU A 267 17.97 -4.02 20.75
N VAL A 268 17.33 -4.57 19.70
CA VAL A 268 17.70 -5.87 19.10
C VAL A 268 19.10 -5.84 18.47
N ILE A 269 19.42 -4.73 17.78
CA ILE A 269 20.75 -4.52 17.18
C ILE A 269 21.79 -4.03 18.19
N LYS A 270 21.40 -3.82 19.46
CA LYS A 270 22.25 -3.37 20.59
C LYS A 270 22.89 -1.99 20.39
N HIS A 271 22.26 -1.11 19.59
CA HIS A 271 22.74 0.25 19.34
C HIS A 271 22.17 1.25 20.35
N LYS A 272 22.47 1.04 21.64
CA LYS A 272 21.88 1.80 22.76
C LYS A 272 22.23 3.30 22.71
N ASP A 273 23.38 3.64 22.14
CA ASP A 273 23.84 5.03 22.04
C ASP A 273 22.89 5.94 21.24
N LEU A 274 22.11 5.35 20.32
CA LEU A 274 21.11 6.09 19.54
C LEU A 274 19.77 6.30 20.26
N LEU A 275 19.56 5.67 21.42
CA LEU A 275 18.28 5.80 22.15
C LEU A 275 18.02 7.24 22.62
N LYS A 276 19.09 7.98 22.96
CA LYS A 276 18.97 9.40 23.30
C LYS A 276 18.38 10.22 22.15
N GLN A 277 18.78 9.93 20.92
CA GLN A 277 18.27 10.60 19.72
C GLN A 277 16.83 10.24 19.42
N VAL A 278 16.41 9.01 19.73
CA VAL A 278 14.99 8.61 19.65
C VAL A 278 14.16 9.42 20.64
N SER A 279 14.66 9.70 21.84
CA SER A 279 13.98 10.58 22.79
C SER A 279 13.76 12.00 22.22
N ILE A 280 14.75 12.54 21.49
CA ILE A 280 14.61 13.84 20.80
C ILE A 280 13.53 13.78 19.72
N ILE A 281 13.48 12.67 18.94
CA ILE A 281 12.40 12.45 17.96
C ILE A 281 11.04 12.42 18.66
N CYS A 282 10.91 11.72 19.78
CA CYS A 282 9.67 11.68 20.56
C CYS A 282 9.25 13.07 21.08
N ILE A 283 10.19 13.84 21.62
CA ILE A 283 9.92 15.23 22.04
C ILE A 283 9.47 16.07 20.86
N THR A 284 10.12 15.93 19.69
CA THR A 284 9.70 16.60 18.46
C THR A 284 8.27 16.21 18.07
N GLY A 285 7.89 14.95 18.23
CA GLY A 285 6.53 14.46 18.03
C GLY A 285 5.51 15.10 18.97
N VAL A 286 5.85 15.25 20.25
CA VAL A 286 5.00 15.93 21.24
C VAL A 286 4.79 17.40 20.86
N ILE A 287 5.86 18.10 20.46
CA ILE A 287 5.77 19.49 20.00
C ILE A 287 4.90 19.58 18.73
N ALA A 288 5.09 18.66 17.77
CA ALA A 288 4.28 18.61 16.55
C ALA A 288 2.80 18.37 16.87
N PHE A 289 2.47 17.49 17.82
CA PHE A 289 1.11 17.23 18.26
C PHE A 289 0.48 18.47 18.92
N GLY A 290 1.18 19.12 19.85
CA GLY A 290 0.71 20.34 20.50
C GLY A 290 0.46 21.46 19.50
N THR A 291 1.38 21.66 18.54
CA THR A 291 1.20 22.65 17.47
C THR A 291 0.00 22.29 16.57
N ALA A 292 -0.13 21.03 16.17
CA ALA A 292 -1.25 20.58 15.34
C ALA A 292 -2.60 20.79 16.04
N THR A 293 -2.68 20.54 17.34
CA THR A 293 -3.91 20.76 18.13
C THR A 293 -4.39 22.20 18.05
N GLN A 294 -3.49 23.20 18.10
CA GLN A 294 -3.86 24.62 17.94
C GLN A 294 -4.43 24.87 16.53
N PHE A 295 -3.76 24.36 15.50
CA PHE A 295 -4.24 24.50 14.12
C PHE A 295 -5.59 23.79 13.88
N ILE A 296 -5.84 22.63 14.48
CA ILE A 296 -7.13 21.92 14.44
C ILE A 296 -8.23 22.82 15.05
N GLY A 297 -7.93 23.50 16.16
CA GLY A 297 -8.85 24.47 16.76
C GLY A 297 -9.24 25.59 15.79
N ILE A 298 -8.26 26.18 15.13
CA ILE A 298 -8.48 27.23 14.13
C ILE A 298 -9.29 26.72 12.94
N MET A 299 -8.93 25.56 12.37
CA MET A 299 -9.61 24.96 11.22
C MET A 299 -11.07 24.60 11.51
N ASN A 300 -11.36 24.12 12.71
CA ASN A 300 -12.71 23.73 13.11
C ASN A 300 -13.53 24.88 13.72
N LYS A 301 -12.94 26.06 13.88
CA LYS A 301 -13.56 27.22 14.54
C LYS A 301 -14.07 26.89 15.95
N VAL A 302 -13.37 26.02 16.66
CA VAL A 302 -13.66 25.66 18.04
C VAL A 302 -12.59 26.27 18.94
N PRO A 303 -12.92 27.31 19.72
CA PRO A 303 -11.97 27.87 20.68
C PRO A 303 -11.65 26.83 21.76
N ASN A 304 -10.40 26.77 22.19
CA ASN A 304 -9.91 25.94 23.30
C ASN A 304 -10.02 24.41 23.10
N ILE A 305 -9.76 23.90 21.88
CA ILE A 305 -9.53 22.46 21.72
C ILE A 305 -8.31 22.06 22.55
N THR A 306 -8.50 21.14 23.48
CA THR A 306 -7.40 20.57 24.27
C THR A 306 -6.82 19.33 23.60
N ALA A 307 -5.54 19.01 23.90
CA ALA A 307 -4.90 17.76 23.47
C ALA A 307 -5.74 16.54 23.87
N THR A 308 -6.37 16.58 25.06
CA THR A 308 -7.25 15.53 25.56
C THR A 308 -8.43 15.27 24.64
N ASN A 309 -9.11 16.32 24.15
CA ASN A 309 -10.24 16.17 23.22
C ASN A 309 -9.82 15.51 21.89
N VAL A 310 -8.63 15.89 21.37
CA VAL A 310 -8.11 15.27 20.13
C VAL A 310 -7.74 13.81 20.36
N ILE A 311 -7.17 13.49 21.52
CA ILE A 311 -6.83 12.11 21.93
C ILE A 311 -8.12 11.29 22.10
N GLU A 312 -9.07 11.75 22.88
CA GLU A 312 -10.33 11.03 23.11
C GLU A 312 -11.08 10.76 21.80
N ASN A 313 -11.22 11.77 20.94
CA ASN A 313 -11.92 11.61 19.66
C ASN A 313 -11.23 10.63 18.70
N ASN A 314 -9.92 10.53 18.74
CA ASN A 314 -9.16 9.70 17.81
C ASN A 314 -8.78 8.33 18.39
N PHE A 315 -8.42 8.24 19.68
CA PHE A 315 -7.95 6.99 20.29
C PHE A 315 -9.05 6.15 20.91
N THR A 316 -9.99 6.71 21.66
CA THR A 316 -11.13 5.96 22.20
C THR A 316 -12.01 5.41 21.08
N SER A 317 -12.05 6.12 19.95
CA SER A 317 -12.76 5.66 18.76
C SER A 317 -12.06 4.53 18.01
N LEU A 318 -10.76 4.28 18.23
CA LEU A 318 -10.04 3.12 17.64
C LEU A 318 -10.56 1.78 18.19
N THR A 319 -10.87 1.74 19.49
CA THR A 319 -11.32 0.52 20.19
C THR A 319 -12.84 0.33 20.13
N SER A 320 -13.60 1.33 19.72
CA SER A 320 -15.05 1.29 19.65
C SER A 320 -15.53 0.48 18.44
N SER A 321 -16.06 -0.72 18.69
CA SER A 321 -16.75 -1.55 17.69
C SER A 321 -18.04 -0.92 17.16
N ASN A 322 -18.61 0.02 17.90
CA ASN A 322 -19.87 0.69 17.57
C ASN A 322 -19.72 1.78 16.49
N GLN A 323 -18.50 2.18 16.16
CA GLN A 323 -18.29 3.12 15.05
C GLN A 323 -18.51 2.44 13.71
N ARG A 324 -19.34 3.04 12.86
CA ARG A 324 -19.72 2.57 11.52
C ARG A 324 -18.56 1.97 10.73
N SER A 325 -17.48 2.73 10.56
CA SER A 325 -16.33 2.32 9.76
C SER A 325 -15.46 1.23 10.42
N ASN A 326 -15.31 1.25 11.74
CA ASN A 326 -14.55 0.22 12.45
C ASN A 326 -15.28 -1.12 12.41
N GLY A 327 -16.59 -1.11 12.70
CA GLY A 327 -17.42 -2.30 12.64
C GLY A 327 -17.36 -2.98 11.27
N ALA A 328 -17.43 -2.20 10.19
CA ALA A 328 -17.31 -2.71 8.83
C ALA A 328 -15.95 -3.33 8.54
N ARG A 329 -14.85 -2.69 8.95
CA ARG A 329 -13.48 -3.23 8.78
C ARG A 329 -13.27 -4.51 9.58
N TYR A 330 -13.75 -4.57 10.82
CA TYR A 330 -13.70 -5.79 11.63
C TYR A 330 -14.55 -6.91 11.04
N ALA A 331 -15.73 -6.61 10.52
CA ALA A 331 -16.58 -7.59 9.85
C ALA A 331 -15.86 -8.17 8.63
N LEU A 332 -15.26 -7.31 7.79
CA LEU A 332 -14.48 -7.75 6.63
C LEU A 332 -13.26 -8.58 7.02
N LEU A 333 -12.52 -8.18 8.05
CA LEU A 333 -11.37 -8.93 8.56
C LEU A 333 -11.80 -10.32 9.06
N LYS A 334 -12.86 -10.39 9.87
CA LYS A 334 -13.38 -11.64 10.43
C LYS A 334 -13.93 -12.56 9.35
N SER A 335 -14.67 -12.03 8.36
CA SER A 335 -15.18 -12.85 7.25
C SER A 335 -14.03 -13.47 6.45
N ASN A 336 -12.98 -12.71 6.14
CA ASN A 336 -11.80 -13.24 5.48
C ASN A 336 -11.08 -14.32 6.31
N LEU A 337 -10.99 -14.15 7.64
CA LEU A 337 -10.39 -15.17 8.52
C LEU A 337 -11.24 -16.45 8.58
N ARG A 338 -12.58 -16.34 8.58
CA ARG A 338 -13.47 -17.51 8.50
C ARG A 338 -13.28 -18.25 7.17
N ILE A 339 -13.21 -17.53 6.05
CA ILE A 339 -12.92 -18.12 4.74
C ILE A 339 -11.56 -18.83 4.75
N ALA A 340 -10.53 -18.20 5.34
CA ALA A 340 -9.22 -18.81 5.45
C ALA A 340 -9.20 -20.06 6.35
N ALA A 341 -10.03 -20.09 7.39
CA ALA A 341 -10.18 -21.25 8.26
C ALA A 341 -10.81 -22.44 7.53
N ASP A 342 -11.81 -22.18 6.66
CA ASP A 342 -12.45 -23.23 5.86
C ASP A 342 -11.61 -23.68 4.66
N HIS A 343 -10.72 -22.80 4.17
CA HIS A 343 -9.84 -23.05 3.02
C HIS A 343 -8.37 -22.78 3.34
N PRO A 344 -7.73 -23.46 4.31
CA PRO A 344 -6.47 -23.03 4.91
C PRO A 344 -5.24 -23.17 4.00
N VAL A 345 -5.21 -24.12 3.08
CA VAL A 345 -4.01 -24.47 2.32
C VAL A 345 -3.84 -23.60 1.07
N LEU A 346 -4.84 -23.57 0.19
CA LEU A 346 -4.82 -22.87 -1.10
C LEU A 346 -5.82 -21.72 -1.20
N GLY A 347 -6.61 -21.48 -0.15
CA GLY A 347 -7.66 -20.47 -0.16
C GLY A 347 -8.80 -20.80 -1.11
N VAL A 348 -9.65 -19.79 -1.38
CA VAL A 348 -10.80 -19.93 -2.30
C VAL A 348 -10.45 -19.67 -3.77
N GLY A 349 -9.20 -19.38 -4.08
CA GLY A 349 -8.72 -19.03 -5.41
C GLY A 349 -8.41 -17.54 -5.56
N GLN A 350 -7.28 -17.28 -6.21
CA GLN A 350 -6.82 -15.92 -6.48
C GLN A 350 -7.88 -15.11 -7.22
N GLY A 351 -8.34 -14.00 -6.63
CA GLY A 351 -9.32 -13.09 -7.21
C GLY A 351 -10.78 -13.53 -7.16
N LEU A 352 -11.09 -14.68 -6.53
CA LEU A 352 -12.47 -15.19 -6.41
C LEU A 352 -13.14 -14.78 -5.08
N LEU A 353 -12.40 -14.21 -4.16
CA LEU A 353 -12.79 -13.93 -2.78
C LEU A 353 -14.07 -13.11 -2.62
N SER A 354 -14.32 -12.14 -3.51
CA SER A 354 -15.43 -11.17 -3.36
C SER A 354 -16.81 -11.83 -3.29
N ALA A 355 -17.01 -12.97 -3.95
CA ALA A 355 -18.28 -13.69 -3.91
C ALA A 355 -18.52 -14.36 -2.56
N TYR A 356 -17.47 -14.88 -1.95
CA TYR A 356 -17.56 -15.60 -0.67
C TYR A 356 -17.84 -14.68 0.51
N ILE A 357 -17.30 -13.48 0.52
CA ILE A 357 -17.33 -12.58 1.70
C ILE A 357 -18.74 -12.36 2.25
N VAL A 358 -19.74 -12.23 1.37
CA VAL A 358 -21.14 -11.95 1.79
C VAL A 358 -21.73 -13.07 2.62
N ASP A 359 -21.44 -14.33 2.29
CA ASP A 359 -21.95 -15.49 2.99
C ASP A 359 -21.23 -15.71 4.34
N TYR A 360 -20.02 -15.19 4.46
CA TYR A 360 -19.21 -15.27 5.68
C TYR A 360 -19.43 -14.11 6.67
N TYR A 361 -20.28 -13.13 6.35
CA TYR A 361 -20.75 -12.17 7.34
C TYR A 361 -21.80 -12.80 8.26
N THR A 362 -21.66 -12.59 9.57
CA THR A 362 -22.74 -12.94 10.52
C THR A 362 -23.92 -11.99 10.36
N GLU A 363 -25.10 -12.38 10.84
CA GLU A 363 -26.29 -11.53 10.77
C GLU A 363 -26.10 -10.20 11.53
N ASP A 364 -25.32 -10.20 12.62
CA ASP A 364 -25.01 -8.96 13.34
C ASP A 364 -24.05 -8.06 12.55
N GLU A 365 -23.07 -8.64 11.85
CA GLU A 365 -22.17 -7.88 10.97
C GLU A 365 -22.93 -7.26 9.79
N LYS A 366 -23.93 -7.95 9.24
CA LYS A 366 -24.81 -7.44 8.16
C LYS A 366 -25.69 -6.25 8.61
N LYS A 367 -25.97 -6.09 9.91
CA LYS A 367 -26.68 -4.93 10.46
C LYS A 367 -25.85 -3.64 10.39
N ASN A 368 -24.53 -3.73 10.26
CA ASN A 368 -23.69 -2.55 10.09
C ASN A 368 -24.05 -1.83 8.78
N ILE A 369 -24.28 -0.52 8.86
CA ILE A 369 -24.75 0.31 7.73
C ILE A 369 -23.79 0.21 6.53
N GLU A 370 -22.48 0.21 6.77
CA GLU A 370 -21.46 0.18 5.72
C GLU A 370 -21.37 -1.21 5.08
N VAL A 371 -21.43 -2.28 5.88
CA VAL A 371 -21.49 -3.66 5.38
C VAL A 371 -22.74 -3.88 4.54
N ASN A 372 -23.89 -3.40 5.00
CA ASN A 372 -25.15 -3.50 4.28
C ASN A 372 -25.08 -2.75 2.93
N MET A 373 -24.50 -1.53 2.92
CA MET A 373 -24.24 -0.79 1.68
C MET A 373 -23.37 -1.58 0.71
N TRP A 374 -22.32 -2.22 1.18
CA TRP A 374 -21.42 -3.03 0.31
C TRP A 374 -22.15 -4.23 -0.28
N ILE A 375 -22.97 -4.94 0.52
CA ILE A 375 -23.78 -6.06 0.06
C ILE A 375 -24.77 -5.58 -1.02
N LYS A 376 -25.46 -4.45 -0.78
CA LYS A 376 -26.36 -3.85 -1.74
C LYS A 376 -25.65 -3.46 -3.04
N GLN A 377 -24.51 -2.81 -2.95
CA GLN A 377 -23.69 -2.45 -4.12
C GLN A 377 -23.25 -3.68 -4.91
N GLN A 378 -22.89 -4.78 -4.24
CA GLN A 378 -22.52 -6.02 -4.94
C GLN A 378 -23.71 -6.63 -5.67
N LYS A 379 -24.90 -6.61 -5.07
CA LYS A 379 -26.14 -7.07 -5.74
C LYS A 379 -26.48 -6.22 -6.97
N GLU A 380 -26.34 -4.90 -6.86
CA GLU A 380 -26.68 -3.95 -7.92
C GLU A 380 -25.65 -3.90 -9.07
N LYS A 381 -24.36 -4.01 -8.73
CA LYS A 381 -23.26 -3.83 -9.69
C LYS A 381 -22.58 -5.14 -10.10
N GLY A 382 -22.82 -6.22 -9.37
CA GLY A 382 -22.21 -7.53 -9.57
C GLY A 382 -20.88 -7.73 -8.84
N VAL A 383 -20.52 -9.01 -8.68
CA VAL A 383 -19.34 -9.48 -7.91
C VAL A 383 -18.03 -8.94 -8.47
N PHE A 384 -17.89 -8.85 -9.78
CA PHE A 384 -16.66 -8.45 -10.47
C PHE A 384 -16.64 -6.99 -10.93
N SER A 385 -17.62 -6.20 -10.51
CA SER A 385 -17.67 -4.77 -10.84
C SER A 385 -16.51 -4.00 -10.20
N SER A 386 -15.95 -3.04 -10.94
CA SER A 386 -14.94 -2.11 -10.43
C SER A 386 -15.45 -1.20 -9.30
N GLY A 387 -16.76 -1.08 -9.14
CA GLY A 387 -17.41 -0.33 -8.07
C GLY A 387 -17.79 -1.16 -6.85
N ASN A 388 -17.41 -2.45 -6.82
CA ASN A 388 -17.65 -3.30 -5.67
C ASN A 388 -16.59 -3.07 -4.59
N SER A 389 -17.02 -2.61 -3.42
CA SER A 389 -16.12 -2.32 -2.29
C SER A 389 -15.79 -3.57 -1.45
N ILE A 390 -16.54 -4.65 -1.59
CA ILE A 390 -16.36 -5.88 -0.80
C ILE A 390 -15.01 -6.57 -1.07
N GLY A 391 -14.47 -6.45 -2.26
CA GLY A 391 -13.19 -7.07 -2.62
C GLY A 391 -11.95 -6.22 -2.32
N SER A 392 -12.10 -5.04 -1.73
CA SER A 392 -10.95 -4.19 -1.42
C SER A 392 -10.22 -4.69 -0.18
N ALA A 393 -8.94 -4.97 -0.36
CA ALA A 393 -8.07 -5.42 0.73
C ALA A 393 -7.93 -4.32 1.80
N MET A 394 -8.53 -4.55 2.96
CA MET A 394 -8.29 -3.73 4.16
C MET A 394 -7.13 -4.28 4.98
N ASN A 395 -6.64 -5.48 4.64
CA ASN A 395 -5.45 -6.12 5.19
C ASN A 395 -4.90 -7.08 4.14
N GLU A 396 -3.71 -6.81 3.62
CA GLU A 396 -3.08 -7.62 2.58
C GLU A 396 -2.92 -9.08 2.99
N TYR A 397 -2.46 -9.32 4.19
CA TYR A 397 -2.07 -10.66 4.65
C TYR A 397 -3.28 -11.58 4.83
N VAL A 398 -4.32 -11.06 5.47
CA VAL A 398 -5.57 -11.81 5.70
C VAL A 398 -6.31 -12.03 4.37
N THR A 399 -6.29 -11.04 3.48
CA THR A 399 -6.86 -11.20 2.14
C THR A 399 -6.12 -12.28 1.33
N ARG A 400 -4.78 -12.29 1.35
CA ARG A 400 -4.00 -13.34 0.69
C ARG A 400 -4.22 -14.70 1.33
N LEU A 401 -4.30 -14.75 2.65
CA LEU A 401 -4.60 -15.99 3.36
C LEU A 401 -5.95 -16.58 2.93
N ALA A 402 -6.98 -15.75 2.77
CA ALA A 402 -8.28 -16.19 2.28
C ALA A 402 -8.25 -16.58 0.79
N GLN A 403 -7.49 -15.86 -0.05
CA GLN A 403 -7.42 -16.11 -1.49
C GLN A 403 -6.54 -17.31 -1.87
N THR A 404 -5.34 -17.41 -1.29
CA THR A 404 -4.30 -18.37 -1.71
C THR A 404 -3.80 -19.26 -0.58
N GLY A 405 -4.46 -19.20 0.58
CA GLY A 405 -4.13 -19.98 1.76
C GLY A 405 -2.77 -19.66 2.36
N ILE A 406 -2.37 -20.48 3.31
CA ILE A 406 -1.07 -20.32 3.98
C ILE A 406 0.10 -20.49 3.02
N VAL A 407 -0.06 -21.33 1.99
CA VAL A 407 0.99 -21.59 1.00
C VAL A 407 1.25 -20.33 0.18
N GLY A 408 0.20 -19.69 -0.36
CA GLY A 408 0.35 -18.46 -1.15
C GLY A 408 0.85 -17.28 -0.32
N LEU A 409 0.36 -17.13 0.91
CA LEU A 409 0.85 -16.10 1.84
C LEU A 409 2.34 -16.30 2.17
N SER A 410 2.76 -17.55 2.46
CA SER A 410 4.16 -17.85 2.78
C SER A 410 5.08 -17.53 1.62
N VAL A 411 4.69 -17.91 0.39
CA VAL A 411 5.48 -17.59 -0.80
C VAL A 411 5.52 -16.08 -1.06
N PHE A 412 4.42 -15.36 -0.87
CA PHE A 412 4.41 -13.90 -1.00
C PHE A 412 5.37 -13.21 -0.02
N LEU A 413 5.42 -13.68 1.23
CA LEU A 413 6.27 -13.09 2.27
C LEU A 413 7.73 -13.51 2.16
N PHE A 414 8.03 -14.60 1.48
CA PHE A 414 9.38 -15.20 1.40
C PHE A 414 10.48 -14.18 1.00
N PRO A 415 10.36 -13.41 -0.09
CA PRO A 415 11.43 -12.49 -0.50
C PRO A 415 11.68 -11.39 0.53
N PHE A 416 10.65 -10.95 1.22
CA PHE A 416 10.77 -9.94 2.29
C PHE A 416 11.48 -10.51 3.51
N ILE A 417 11.04 -11.67 3.99
CA ILE A 417 11.62 -12.33 5.17
C ILE A 417 13.10 -12.69 4.89
N TRP A 418 13.37 -13.24 3.71
CA TRP A 418 14.71 -13.62 3.30
C TRP A 418 15.64 -12.38 3.28
N VAL A 419 15.24 -11.30 2.59
CA VAL A 419 16.10 -10.12 2.48
C VAL A 419 16.27 -9.40 3.81
N MET A 420 15.24 -9.37 4.67
CA MET A 420 15.36 -8.80 6.02
C MET A 420 16.35 -9.58 6.89
N LYS A 421 16.32 -10.92 6.83
CA LYS A 421 17.31 -11.76 7.50
C LYS A 421 18.73 -11.45 7.03
N GLU A 422 18.94 -11.32 5.73
CA GLU A 422 20.25 -11.00 5.15
C GLU A 422 20.71 -9.59 5.51
N LEU A 423 19.82 -8.60 5.46
CA LEU A 423 20.12 -7.22 5.90
C LEU A 423 20.51 -7.18 7.37
N PHE A 424 19.85 -7.97 8.23
CA PHE A 424 20.18 -8.05 9.64
C PHE A 424 21.57 -8.66 9.88
N SER A 425 21.94 -9.68 9.09
CA SER A 425 23.29 -10.26 9.10
C SER A 425 24.32 -9.22 8.65
N LEU A 426 24.03 -8.55 7.54
CA LEU A 426 24.90 -7.53 6.93
C LEU A 426 25.10 -6.32 7.87
N TYR A 427 24.04 -5.91 8.61
CA TYR A 427 24.13 -4.86 9.62
C TYR A 427 25.24 -5.14 10.66
N LYS A 428 25.37 -6.41 11.08
CA LYS A 428 26.38 -6.81 12.08
C LYS A 428 27.81 -6.81 11.55
N GLN A 429 27.96 -6.89 10.24
CA GLN A 429 29.27 -6.97 9.56
C GLN A 429 29.76 -5.59 9.05
N CYS A 430 28.85 -4.65 8.90
CA CYS A 430 29.18 -3.30 8.46
C CYS A 430 29.45 -2.35 9.61
N GLU A 431 30.12 -1.25 9.31
CA GLU A 431 30.46 -0.22 10.28
C GLU A 431 29.93 1.16 9.88
N ASN A 432 29.80 2.06 10.88
CA ASN A 432 29.54 3.48 10.68
C ASN A 432 28.30 3.80 9.79
N ASN A 433 28.51 4.63 8.79
CA ASN A 433 27.46 5.14 7.90
C ASN A 433 26.74 4.05 7.11
N LYS A 434 27.43 2.97 6.72
CA LYS A 434 26.79 1.83 6.03
C LYS A 434 25.80 1.13 6.93
N GLN A 435 26.11 0.99 8.20
CA GLN A 435 25.24 0.38 9.20
C GLN A 435 23.91 1.12 9.30
N ILE A 436 23.96 2.47 9.33
CA ILE A 436 22.74 3.29 9.35
C ILE A 436 21.97 3.22 8.00
N ASP A 437 22.66 3.14 6.87
CA ASP A 437 22.00 2.96 5.58
C ASP A 437 21.27 1.61 5.48
N ILE A 438 21.84 0.54 6.04
CA ILE A 438 21.20 -0.78 6.14
C ILE A 438 20.01 -0.72 7.12
N LEU A 439 20.16 -0.05 8.26
CA LEU A 439 19.05 0.17 9.20
C LEU A 439 17.91 0.93 8.53
N LEU A 440 18.22 1.95 7.72
CA LEU A 440 17.23 2.72 6.96
C LEU A 440 16.41 1.81 6.03
N ILE A 441 17.09 0.94 5.25
CA ILE A 441 16.42 0.01 4.34
C ILE A 441 15.56 -0.97 5.15
N LEU A 442 16.12 -1.58 6.19
CA LEU A 442 15.43 -2.56 7.03
C LEU A 442 14.20 -1.95 7.72
N PHE A 443 14.37 -0.78 8.36
CA PHE A 443 13.28 -0.10 9.05
C PHE A 443 12.18 0.34 8.07
N SER A 444 12.55 0.92 6.91
CA SER A 444 11.57 1.30 5.88
C SER A 444 10.82 0.09 5.33
N LEU A 445 11.51 -1.02 5.11
CA LEU A 445 10.90 -2.24 4.58
C LEU A 445 9.89 -2.84 5.57
N ILE A 446 10.26 -2.98 6.85
CA ILE A 446 9.36 -3.46 7.89
C ILE A 446 8.16 -2.52 8.04
N SER A 447 8.40 -1.20 8.10
CA SER A 447 7.32 -0.20 8.23
C SER A 447 6.34 -0.24 7.05
N SER A 448 6.84 -0.43 5.83
CA SER A 448 5.98 -0.54 4.64
C SER A 448 5.16 -1.83 4.63
N LEU A 449 5.70 -2.93 5.16
CA LEU A 449 4.95 -4.17 5.36
C LEU A 449 3.88 -3.99 6.46
N VAL A 450 4.19 -3.30 7.57
CA VAL A 450 3.19 -2.97 8.60
C VAL A 450 2.03 -2.15 8.02
N ALA A 451 2.30 -1.24 7.06
CA ALA A 451 1.24 -0.52 6.35
C ALA A 451 0.28 -1.47 5.58
N GLY A 452 0.75 -2.63 5.17
CA GLY A 452 -0.06 -3.70 4.57
C GLY A 452 -1.14 -4.27 5.50
N CYS A 453 -1.05 -4.08 6.81
CA CYS A 453 -2.11 -4.43 7.75
C CYS A 453 -3.36 -3.53 7.63
N ASN A 454 -3.24 -2.37 6.97
CA ASN A 454 -4.34 -1.43 6.76
C ASN A 454 -4.67 -1.20 5.29
N GLY A 455 -4.10 -1.98 4.39
CA GLY A 455 -4.31 -1.82 2.94
C GLY A 455 -3.61 -2.88 2.13
N SER A 456 -3.32 -2.57 0.87
CA SER A 456 -2.59 -3.49 0.00
C SER A 456 -1.16 -3.03 -0.21
N VAL A 457 -0.20 -3.91 0.06
CA VAL A 457 1.23 -3.71 -0.21
C VAL A 457 1.49 -3.53 -1.70
N THR A 458 0.66 -4.12 -2.55
CA THR A 458 0.85 -4.04 -4.01
C THR A 458 0.65 -2.63 -4.58
N VAL A 459 -0.09 -1.77 -3.89
CA VAL A 459 -0.27 -0.36 -4.30
C VAL A 459 0.74 0.59 -3.64
N ILE A 460 1.53 0.12 -2.67
CA ILE A 460 2.62 0.88 -2.06
C ILE A 460 3.89 0.65 -2.87
N TYR A 461 4.00 1.26 -4.04
CA TYR A 461 5.13 1.02 -4.96
C TYR A 461 6.50 1.29 -4.34
N GLY A 462 6.59 2.15 -3.33
CA GLY A 462 7.81 2.38 -2.56
C GLY A 462 8.34 1.12 -1.88
N THR A 463 7.47 0.19 -1.45
CA THR A 463 7.87 -1.11 -0.87
C THR A 463 8.67 -1.95 -1.87
N TRP A 464 8.26 -1.96 -3.14
CA TRP A 464 8.93 -2.72 -4.20
C TRP A 464 10.25 -2.09 -4.62
N ILE A 465 10.32 -0.75 -4.62
CA ILE A 465 11.59 -0.02 -4.81
C ILE A 465 12.55 -0.35 -3.66
N LEU A 466 12.08 -0.34 -2.42
CA LEU A 466 12.85 -0.71 -1.23
C LEU A 466 13.34 -2.16 -1.30
N LEU A 467 12.49 -3.09 -1.74
CA LEU A 467 12.86 -4.49 -1.93
C LEU A 467 14.00 -4.62 -2.96
N GLY A 468 13.94 -3.89 -4.07
CA GLY A 468 15.00 -3.85 -5.07
C GLY A 468 16.32 -3.30 -4.52
N ILE A 469 16.26 -2.20 -3.74
CA ILE A 469 17.42 -1.61 -3.07
C ILE A 469 18.00 -2.60 -2.03
N ALA A 470 17.15 -3.28 -1.29
CA ALA A 470 17.53 -4.28 -0.30
C ALA A 470 18.29 -5.46 -0.95
N PHE A 471 17.76 -5.99 -2.06
CA PHE A 471 18.46 -7.02 -2.83
C PHE A 471 19.83 -6.50 -3.33
N ALA A 472 19.89 -5.28 -3.87
CA ALA A 472 21.14 -4.70 -4.34
C ALA A 472 22.18 -4.56 -3.20
N ALA A 473 21.76 -4.13 -2.01
CA ALA A 473 22.62 -4.03 -0.84
C ALA A 473 23.17 -5.39 -0.43
N VAL A 474 22.31 -6.40 -0.29
CA VAL A 474 22.70 -7.75 0.15
C VAL A 474 23.66 -8.41 -0.84
N TYR A 475 23.36 -8.38 -2.12
CA TYR A 475 24.19 -9.05 -3.13
C TYR A 475 25.50 -8.31 -3.37
N SER A 476 25.48 -6.99 -3.47
CA SER A 476 26.69 -6.19 -3.66
C SER A 476 27.71 -6.36 -2.52
N GLU A 477 27.24 -6.40 -1.28
CA GLU A 477 28.16 -6.56 -0.15
C GLU A 477 28.64 -8.03 0.00
N LYS A 478 27.79 -9.04 -0.27
CA LYS A 478 28.22 -10.44 -0.31
C LYS A 478 29.29 -10.70 -1.40
N ASP A 479 29.11 -10.14 -2.60
CA ASP A 479 30.10 -10.30 -3.67
C ASP A 479 31.44 -9.65 -3.33
N LYS A 480 31.45 -8.57 -2.55
CA LYS A 480 32.68 -7.97 -2.07
C LYS A 480 33.39 -8.85 -1.03
N LEU A 481 32.62 -9.45 -0.11
CA LEU A 481 33.19 -10.37 0.89
C LEU A 481 33.81 -11.59 0.23
N ASN A 482 33.10 -12.23 -0.73
CA ASN A 482 33.59 -13.40 -1.46
C ASN A 482 34.83 -13.11 -2.34
N LYS A 483 35.08 -11.85 -2.70
CA LYS A 483 36.29 -11.46 -3.47
C LYS A 483 37.48 -11.15 -2.57
N CYS A 484 37.25 -10.98 -1.28
CA CYS A 484 38.31 -10.73 -0.30
C CYS A 484 38.81 -12.00 0.39
N GLU A 485 38.04 -13.12 0.27
CA GLU A 485 38.46 -14.48 0.61
C GLU A 485 39.19 -15.13 -0.60
#